data_c167cfdbfc9d6b7d89193a794172f0d0
#
_entry.id   c167cfdbfc9d6b7d89193a794172f0d0
#
_cell.length_a   1.000
_cell.length_b   1.000
_cell.length_c   1.000
_cell.angle_alpha   90.00
_cell.angle_beta   90.00
_cell.angle_gamma   90.00
#
_symmetry.space_group_name_H-M   'P 1'
#
loop_
_entity.id
_entity.type
_entity.pdbx_description
1 polymer ?
#
loop_
_entity_poly.entity_id
_entity_poly.type
_entity_poly.pdbx_seq_one_letter_code
_entity_poly.pdbx_strand_id
1 'polypeptide(L)'
;MSKLNYEHVFNTLVEETAKYITKNNLKAMVLGISGGIDSTVVAAICHEVSKKTGIPLIGRSLPIKNKSDEFDVSELVGQVFCDDFKVVNLLNMYQHVNQSVYDGEGTLGTPISKGNIQARLRMIYLYNLASIHKGLVMSTDNQTEYQLGFWTIHGDVGDFDPIQGLWKTEVYELAKWLIGYYYGCGIKKEV
;
A
#
# COMPACT_ATOMS: atom_id res chain seq x y z
N MET A 1 -18.48 1.26 -23.65
CA MET A 1 -17.05 1.06 -23.31
C MET A 1 -16.73 -0.42 -23.44
N SER A 2 -15.68 -0.80 -24.18
CA SER A 2 -15.23 -2.19 -24.24
C SER A 2 -14.78 -2.62 -22.84
N LYS A 3 -15.22 -3.80 -22.41
CA LYS A 3 -14.80 -4.36 -21.12
C LYS A 3 -13.30 -4.61 -21.18
N LEU A 4 -12.52 -4.08 -20.21
CA LEU A 4 -11.09 -4.33 -20.13
C LEU A 4 -10.81 -5.82 -19.95
N ASN A 5 -9.73 -6.29 -20.57
CA ASN A 5 -9.21 -7.63 -20.30
C ASN A 5 -8.32 -7.53 -19.05
N TYR A 6 -8.86 -7.89 -17.87
CA TYR A 6 -8.17 -7.75 -16.60
C TYR A 6 -6.97 -8.69 -16.45
N GLU A 7 -6.95 -9.82 -17.13
CA GLU A 7 -5.76 -10.68 -17.21
C GLU A 7 -4.61 -9.94 -17.92
N HIS A 8 -4.90 -9.31 -19.05
CA HIS A 8 -3.89 -8.52 -19.76
C HIS A 8 -3.44 -7.30 -18.94
N VAL A 9 -4.38 -6.60 -18.31
CA VAL A 9 -4.06 -5.45 -17.44
C VAL A 9 -3.14 -5.91 -16.30
N PHE A 10 -3.51 -6.95 -15.57
CA PHE A 10 -2.71 -7.46 -14.46
C PHE A 10 -1.30 -7.87 -14.90
N ASN A 11 -1.19 -8.65 -15.96
CA ASN A 11 0.09 -9.09 -16.49
C ASN A 11 0.96 -7.89 -16.91
N THR A 12 0.38 -6.88 -17.54
CA THR A 12 1.10 -5.65 -17.92
C THR A 12 1.62 -4.91 -16.69
N LEU A 13 0.80 -4.75 -15.64
CA LEU A 13 1.21 -4.08 -14.40
C LEU A 13 2.35 -4.82 -13.71
N VAL A 14 2.28 -6.15 -13.66
CA VAL A 14 3.36 -7.00 -13.13
C VAL A 14 4.65 -6.84 -13.94
N GLU A 15 4.57 -6.91 -15.29
CA GLU A 15 5.73 -6.78 -16.17
C GLU A 15 6.42 -5.42 -16.06
N GLU A 16 5.66 -4.34 -16.14
CA GLU A 16 6.22 -2.98 -16.09
C GLU A 16 6.80 -2.67 -14.69
N THR A 17 6.16 -3.15 -13.63
CA THR A 17 6.70 -3.04 -12.26
C THR A 17 8.00 -3.83 -12.13
N ALA A 18 8.05 -5.09 -12.58
CA ALA A 18 9.24 -5.92 -12.54
C ALA A 18 10.40 -5.28 -13.32
N LYS A 19 10.11 -4.75 -14.50
CA LYS A 19 11.08 -4.06 -15.35
C LYS A 19 11.63 -2.79 -14.68
N TYR A 20 10.78 -1.99 -14.06
CA TYR A 20 11.21 -0.79 -13.35
C TYR A 20 12.14 -1.13 -12.19
N ILE A 21 11.76 -2.10 -11.36
CA ILE A 21 12.52 -2.52 -10.18
C ILE A 21 13.89 -3.09 -10.55
N THR A 22 13.93 -3.97 -11.55
CA THR A 22 15.18 -4.60 -12.00
C THR A 22 16.10 -3.61 -12.69
N LYS A 23 15.56 -2.75 -13.57
CA LYS A 23 16.35 -1.72 -14.29
C LYS A 23 17.03 -0.75 -13.32
N ASN A 24 16.40 -0.43 -12.21
CA ASN A 24 16.92 0.50 -11.21
C ASN A 24 17.74 -0.20 -10.10
N ASN A 25 18.00 -1.50 -10.22
CA ASN A 25 18.77 -2.30 -9.25
C ASN A 25 18.22 -2.25 -7.81
N LEU A 26 16.91 -2.07 -7.66
CA LEU A 26 16.25 -2.04 -6.36
C LEU A 26 16.27 -3.43 -5.71
N LYS A 27 16.30 -3.47 -4.37
CA LYS A 27 16.47 -4.70 -3.59
C LYS A 27 15.24 -5.09 -2.79
N ALA A 28 14.24 -4.22 -2.72
CA ALA A 28 12.97 -4.49 -2.06
C ALA A 28 11.86 -3.59 -2.61
N MET A 29 10.64 -4.08 -2.56
CA MET A 29 9.39 -3.31 -2.65
C MET A 29 8.84 -3.14 -1.24
N VAL A 30 8.60 -1.92 -0.79
CA VAL A 30 8.04 -1.64 0.55
C VAL A 30 6.63 -1.12 0.39
N LEU A 31 5.67 -1.74 1.09
CA LEU A 31 4.25 -1.40 0.96
C LEU A 31 3.58 -1.26 2.32
N GLY A 32 2.81 -0.18 2.49
CA GLY A 32 1.87 -0.03 3.58
C GLY A 32 0.59 -0.84 3.33
N ILE A 33 0.31 -1.83 4.16
CA ILE A 33 -0.89 -2.67 4.06
C ILE A 33 -1.97 -2.09 4.96
N SER A 34 -2.95 -1.39 4.37
CA SER A 34 -4.06 -0.78 5.11
C SER A 34 -5.25 -1.70 5.32
N GLY A 35 -5.35 -2.80 4.56
CA GLY A 35 -6.55 -3.62 4.45
C GLY A 35 -7.59 -3.08 3.45
N GLY A 36 -7.34 -1.91 2.85
CA GLY A 36 -8.16 -1.36 1.78
C GLY A 36 -7.90 -2.05 0.43
N ILE A 37 -8.87 -1.93 -0.49
CA ILE A 37 -8.83 -2.62 -1.79
C ILE A 37 -7.60 -2.23 -2.63
N ASP A 38 -7.20 -0.94 -2.61
CA ASP A 38 -6.06 -0.46 -3.40
C ASP A 38 -4.76 -1.10 -2.92
N SER A 39 -4.48 -1.05 -1.61
CA SER A 39 -3.30 -1.69 -1.03
C SER A 39 -3.29 -3.20 -1.23
N THR A 40 -4.45 -3.85 -1.25
CA THR A 40 -4.58 -5.29 -1.52
C THR A 40 -4.25 -5.62 -2.98
N VAL A 41 -4.76 -4.85 -3.94
CA VAL A 41 -4.45 -5.03 -5.37
C VAL A 41 -2.96 -4.78 -5.64
N VAL A 42 -2.38 -3.73 -5.06
CA VAL A 42 -0.93 -3.46 -5.17
C VAL A 42 -0.11 -4.58 -4.52
N ALA A 43 -0.53 -5.11 -3.37
CA ALA A 43 0.13 -6.26 -2.74
C ALA A 43 0.13 -7.49 -3.66
N ALA A 44 -0.99 -7.79 -4.32
CA ALA A 44 -1.10 -8.90 -5.27
C ALA A 44 -0.19 -8.70 -6.50
N ILE A 45 -0.10 -7.49 -7.07
CA ILE A 45 0.82 -7.17 -8.16
C ILE A 45 2.27 -7.38 -7.72
N CYS A 46 2.65 -6.80 -6.58
CA CYS A 46 4.01 -6.90 -6.05
C CYS A 46 4.40 -8.34 -5.65
N HIS A 47 3.44 -9.15 -5.21
CA HIS A 47 3.64 -10.57 -4.96
C HIS A 47 4.07 -11.33 -6.22
N GLU A 48 3.38 -11.11 -7.35
CA GLU A 48 3.78 -11.74 -8.62
C GLU A 48 5.11 -11.18 -9.14
N VAL A 49 5.39 -9.89 -8.89
CA VAL A 49 6.71 -9.30 -9.17
C VAL A 49 7.79 -9.97 -8.33
N SER A 50 7.57 -10.19 -7.03
CA SER A 50 8.51 -10.90 -6.15
C SER A 50 8.79 -12.32 -6.65
N LYS A 51 7.76 -13.08 -6.97
CA LYS A 51 7.91 -14.43 -7.55
C LYS A 51 8.72 -14.45 -8.84
N LYS A 52 8.53 -13.44 -9.70
CA LYS A 52 9.20 -13.33 -10.99
C LYS A 52 10.66 -12.88 -10.89
N THR A 53 10.96 -11.96 -9.97
CA THR A 53 12.28 -11.29 -9.91
C THR A 53 13.16 -11.78 -8.77
N GLY A 54 12.59 -12.44 -7.75
CA GLY A 54 13.24 -12.76 -6.49
C GLY A 54 13.47 -11.54 -5.58
N ILE A 55 12.92 -10.35 -5.93
CA ILE A 55 13.03 -9.13 -5.13
C ILE A 55 11.85 -9.08 -4.16
N PRO A 56 12.08 -9.09 -2.83
CA PRO A 56 11.03 -9.29 -1.84
C PRO A 56 10.06 -8.11 -1.75
N LEU A 57 8.79 -8.45 -1.44
CA LEU A 57 7.78 -7.51 -0.97
C LEU A 57 7.79 -7.46 0.55
N ILE A 58 8.13 -6.30 1.11
CA ILE A 58 8.14 -6.01 2.54
C ILE A 58 6.87 -5.23 2.90
N GLY A 59 5.88 -5.90 3.48
CA GLY A 59 4.62 -5.29 3.89
C GLY A 59 4.62 -4.85 5.35
N ARG A 60 3.99 -3.72 5.63
CA ARG A 60 3.79 -3.24 7.01
C ARG A 60 2.36 -2.76 7.22
N SER A 61 1.67 -3.34 8.20
CA SER A 61 0.47 -2.71 8.76
C SER A 61 0.89 -1.73 9.85
N LEU A 62 0.45 -0.47 9.74
CA LEU A 62 0.89 0.65 10.59
C LEU A 62 -0.31 1.29 11.32
N PRO A 63 -0.99 0.57 12.24
CA PRO A 63 -2.12 1.10 12.98
C PRO A 63 -1.72 2.25 13.90
N ILE A 64 -2.60 3.27 13.97
CA ILE A 64 -2.46 4.42 14.87
C ILE A 64 -3.64 4.51 15.84
N LYS A 65 -4.80 3.97 15.44
CA LYS A 65 -5.98 3.81 16.30
C LYS A 65 -6.48 2.38 16.18
N ASN A 66 -6.73 1.73 17.30
CA ASN A 66 -7.30 0.40 17.30
C ASN A 66 -8.77 0.44 16.85
N LYS A 67 -9.02 0.06 15.62
CA LYS A 67 -10.30 -0.54 15.22
C LYS A 67 -9.98 -2.00 14.91
N SER A 68 -10.59 -2.94 15.63
CA SER A 68 -10.30 -4.37 15.55
C SER A 68 -10.48 -4.93 14.13
N ASP A 69 -11.51 -4.50 13.42
CA ASP A 69 -11.93 -5.10 12.15
C ASP A 69 -11.02 -4.74 10.95
N GLU A 70 -10.46 -3.51 10.92
CA GLU A 70 -9.49 -3.09 9.89
C GLU A 70 -8.12 -3.77 10.09
N PHE A 71 -7.81 -4.17 11.31
CA PHE A 71 -6.58 -4.86 11.66
C PHE A 71 -6.52 -6.26 11.03
N ASP A 72 -7.59 -7.03 11.19
CA ASP A 72 -7.65 -8.42 10.74
C ASP A 72 -7.47 -8.54 9.21
N VAL A 73 -8.07 -7.64 8.43
CA VAL A 73 -7.94 -7.65 6.96
C VAL A 73 -6.51 -7.31 6.52
N SER A 74 -5.87 -6.32 7.14
CA SER A 74 -4.49 -5.95 6.78
C SER A 74 -3.50 -7.07 7.12
N GLU A 75 -3.74 -7.82 8.19
CA GLU A 75 -2.91 -8.95 8.59
C GLU A 75 -3.08 -10.12 7.63
N LEU A 76 -4.32 -10.47 7.26
CA LEU A 76 -4.59 -11.50 6.26
C LEU A 76 -3.91 -11.20 4.92
N VAL A 77 -4.09 -9.98 4.40
CA VAL A 77 -3.45 -9.55 3.15
C VAL A 77 -1.93 -9.62 3.24
N GLY A 78 -1.36 -9.15 4.35
CA GLY A 78 0.08 -9.17 4.57
C GLY A 78 0.66 -10.58 4.65
N GLN A 79 -0.02 -11.51 5.31
CA GLN A 79 0.40 -12.92 5.42
C GLN A 79 0.31 -13.66 4.08
N VAL A 80 -0.66 -13.31 3.24
CA VAL A 80 -0.86 -13.96 1.94
C VAL A 80 0.13 -13.46 0.88
N PHE A 81 0.38 -12.16 0.82
CA PHE A 81 1.09 -11.57 -0.32
C PHE A 81 2.52 -11.12 -0.03
N CYS A 82 2.89 -10.87 1.23
CA CYS A 82 4.20 -10.32 1.53
C CYS A 82 5.22 -11.40 1.90
N ASP A 83 6.47 -11.22 1.45
CA ASP A 83 7.59 -12.09 1.82
C ASP A 83 8.07 -11.81 3.26
N ASP A 84 7.99 -10.56 3.71
CA ASP A 84 8.21 -10.13 5.10
C ASP A 84 7.07 -9.19 5.52
N PHE A 85 6.21 -9.67 6.41
CA PHE A 85 5.10 -8.88 6.93
C PHE A 85 5.21 -8.68 8.44
N LYS A 86 4.95 -7.45 8.89
CA LYS A 86 4.85 -7.11 10.32
C LYS A 86 3.79 -6.06 10.57
N VAL A 87 3.17 -6.15 11.73
CA VAL A 87 2.31 -5.11 12.29
C VAL A 87 3.14 -4.25 13.23
N VAL A 88 3.17 -2.94 12.99
CA VAL A 88 3.91 -1.98 13.81
C VAL A 88 2.98 -0.87 14.26
N ASN A 89 2.64 -0.86 15.55
CA ASN A 89 1.74 0.14 16.10
C ASN A 89 2.46 1.49 16.27
N LEU A 90 1.94 2.52 15.58
CA LEU A 90 2.50 3.88 15.62
C LEU A 90 1.74 4.81 16.60
N LEU A 91 0.86 4.29 17.46
CA LEU A 91 0.04 5.10 18.37
C LEU A 91 0.89 5.98 19.29
N ASN A 92 1.94 5.42 19.88
CA ASN A 92 2.82 6.18 20.78
C ASN A 92 3.52 7.33 20.04
N MET A 93 4.02 7.09 18.82
CA MET A 93 4.64 8.12 17.99
C MET A 93 3.63 9.23 17.65
N TYR A 94 2.41 8.85 17.28
CA TYR A 94 1.32 9.79 17.01
C TYR A 94 0.97 10.65 18.25
N GLN A 95 0.90 10.03 19.43
CA GLN A 95 0.61 10.73 20.68
C GLN A 95 1.70 11.76 21.01
N HIS A 96 2.98 11.40 20.87
CA HIS A 96 4.09 12.32 21.13
C HIS A 96 4.09 13.51 20.16
N VAL A 97 3.85 13.29 18.87
CA VAL A 97 3.77 14.38 17.89
C VAL A 97 2.58 15.29 18.18
N ASN A 98 1.40 14.74 18.50
CA ASN A 98 0.25 15.56 18.86
C ASN A 98 0.50 16.37 20.14
N GLN A 99 1.15 15.78 21.15
CA GLN A 99 1.48 16.49 22.38
C GLN A 99 2.42 17.67 22.09
N SER A 100 3.48 17.44 21.29
CA SER A 100 4.41 18.50 20.90
C SER A 100 3.72 19.64 20.15
N VAL A 101 2.77 19.31 19.26
CA VAL A 101 1.97 20.34 18.55
C VAL A 101 1.09 21.10 19.55
N TYR A 102 0.45 20.40 20.50
CA TYR A 102 -0.39 21.04 21.50
C TYR A 102 0.42 21.98 22.42
N ASP A 103 1.59 21.53 22.85
CA ASP A 103 2.48 22.33 23.73
C ASP A 103 2.98 23.60 23.04
N GLY A 104 3.20 23.52 21.71
CA GLY A 104 3.60 24.69 20.92
C GLY A 104 2.48 25.64 20.56
N GLU A 105 1.32 25.09 20.14
CA GLU A 105 0.26 25.86 19.50
C GLU A 105 -1.01 26.02 20.35
N GLY A 106 -1.09 25.33 21.47
CA GLY A 106 -2.29 25.30 22.33
C GLY A 106 -3.52 24.61 21.71
N THR A 107 -3.37 23.95 20.57
CA THR A 107 -4.45 23.27 19.85
C THR A 107 -3.94 22.03 19.11
N LEU A 108 -4.81 21.03 18.96
CA LEU A 108 -4.57 19.83 18.14
C LEU A 108 -5.07 19.98 16.70
N GLY A 109 -5.57 21.14 16.31
CA GLY A 109 -6.11 21.41 15.00
C GLY A 109 -7.40 20.65 14.66
N THR A 110 -7.65 20.48 13.37
CA THR A 110 -8.88 19.87 12.82
C THR A 110 -8.73 18.34 12.68
N PRO A 111 -9.84 17.59 12.44
CA PRO A 111 -9.77 16.17 12.06
C PRO A 111 -8.88 15.92 10.84
N ILE A 112 -8.88 16.83 9.86
CA ILE A 112 -8.03 16.75 8.65
C ILE A 112 -6.55 16.85 9.02
N SER A 113 -6.17 17.86 9.84
CA SER A 113 -4.76 18.01 10.26
C SER A 113 -4.25 16.79 11.05
N LYS A 114 -5.12 16.19 11.87
CA LYS A 114 -4.82 14.96 12.61
C LYS A 114 -4.62 13.76 11.66
N GLY A 115 -5.48 13.62 10.65
CA GLY A 115 -5.33 12.61 9.59
C GLY A 115 -4.02 12.78 8.82
N ASN A 116 -3.66 14.01 8.47
CA ASN A 116 -2.40 14.32 7.79
C ASN A 116 -1.16 13.95 8.63
N ILE A 117 -1.19 14.14 9.94
CA ILE A 117 -0.12 13.66 10.83
C ILE A 117 0.01 12.13 10.75
N GLN A 118 -1.12 11.42 10.76
CA GLN A 118 -1.12 9.95 10.69
C GLN A 118 -0.52 9.45 9.37
N ALA A 119 -0.89 10.04 8.23
CA ALA A 119 -0.35 9.68 6.92
C ALA A 119 1.18 9.94 6.87
N ARG A 120 1.63 11.11 7.36
CA ARG A 120 3.06 11.45 7.39
C ARG A 120 3.89 10.56 8.31
N LEU A 121 3.35 10.10 9.44
CA LEU A 121 4.05 9.16 10.30
C LEU A 121 4.24 7.79 9.63
N ARG A 122 3.24 7.31 8.89
CA ARG A 122 3.36 6.10 8.07
C ARG A 122 4.41 6.28 6.99
N MET A 123 4.42 7.42 6.29
CA MET A 123 5.42 7.77 5.30
C MET A 123 6.84 7.73 5.89
N ILE A 124 7.08 8.39 7.02
CA ILE A 124 8.39 8.38 7.67
C ILE A 124 8.87 6.95 7.92
N TYR A 125 7.99 6.08 8.41
CA TYR A 125 8.33 4.69 8.66
C TYR A 125 8.67 3.92 7.38
N LEU A 126 7.81 4.01 6.36
CA LEU A 126 7.96 3.27 5.11
C LEU A 126 9.20 3.69 4.32
N TYR A 127 9.46 5.00 4.21
CA TYR A 127 10.64 5.50 3.50
C TYR A 127 11.95 5.16 4.21
N ASN A 128 11.97 5.19 5.56
CA ASN A 128 13.13 4.72 6.30
C ASN A 128 13.36 3.22 6.09
N LEU A 129 12.30 2.42 6.09
CA LEU A 129 12.37 0.99 5.81
C LEU A 129 12.88 0.72 4.38
N ALA A 130 12.39 1.45 3.38
CA ALA A 130 12.86 1.36 2.00
C ALA A 130 14.36 1.70 1.89
N SER A 131 14.81 2.73 2.58
CA SER A 131 16.23 3.10 2.64
C SER A 131 17.10 1.99 3.24
N ILE A 132 16.66 1.37 4.36
CA ILE A 132 17.38 0.25 5.00
C ILE A 132 17.55 -0.93 4.03
N HIS A 133 16.52 -1.24 3.26
CA HIS A 133 16.50 -2.39 2.35
C HIS A 133 16.93 -2.07 0.91
N LYS A 134 17.40 -0.83 0.63
CA LYS A 134 17.75 -0.37 -0.73
C LYS A 134 16.62 -0.58 -1.73
N GLY A 135 15.39 -0.36 -1.25
CA GLY A 135 14.15 -0.52 -1.99
C GLY A 135 13.47 0.81 -2.29
N LEU A 136 12.20 0.73 -2.65
CA LEU A 136 11.34 1.89 -2.85
C LEU A 136 9.97 1.66 -2.20
N VAL A 137 9.25 2.74 -1.93
CA VAL A 137 7.89 2.70 -1.40
C VAL A 137 6.90 2.58 -2.56
N MET A 138 6.10 1.51 -2.53
CA MET A 138 4.99 1.32 -3.47
C MET A 138 3.82 2.20 -3.06
N SER A 139 3.29 3.00 -4.01
CA SER A 139 2.07 3.78 -3.83
C SER A 139 0.82 2.94 -4.07
N THR A 140 -0.30 3.42 -3.56
CA THR A 140 -1.61 2.79 -3.70
C THR A 140 -2.66 3.75 -4.25
N ASP A 141 -2.23 4.89 -4.82
CA ASP A 141 -3.11 5.90 -5.37
C ASP A 141 -3.65 5.44 -6.74
N ASN A 142 -4.93 5.59 -6.95
CA ASN A 142 -5.57 5.28 -8.22
C ASN A 142 -5.86 6.56 -9.03
N GLN A 143 -6.24 6.41 -10.29
CA GLN A 143 -6.54 7.52 -11.21
C GLN A 143 -7.62 8.48 -10.65
N THR A 144 -8.60 7.97 -9.91
CA THR A 144 -9.65 8.80 -9.31
C THR A 144 -9.08 9.70 -8.22
N GLU A 145 -8.25 9.16 -7.33
CA GLU A 145 -7.57 9.93 -6.28
C GLU A 145 -6.61 10.95 -6.90
N TYR A 146 -5.85 10.55 -7.91
CA TYR A 146 -4.97 11.44 -8.66
C TYR A 146 -5.71 12.63 -9.29
N GLN A 147 -6.85 12.39 -9.96
CA GLN A 147 -7.63 13.45 -10.59
C GLN A 147 -8.31 14.38 -9.59
N LEU A 148 -8.66 13.88 -8.42
CA LEU A 148 -9.29 14.68 -7.35
C LEU A 148 -8.27 15.41 -6.47
N GLY A 149 -6.98 15.09 -6.56
CA GLY A 149 -5.96 15.57 -5.63
C GLY A 149 -6.20 15.06 -4.20
N PHE A 150 -6.71 13.85 -4.07
CA PHE A 150 -7.14 13.27 -2.80
C PHE A 150 -6.01 12.45 -2.16
N TRP A 151 -5.02 13.16 -1.62
CA TRP A 151 -3.92 12.60 -0.84
C TRP A 151 -3.39 13.61 0.18
N THR A 152 -2.60 13.14 1.12
CA THR A 152 -1.83 14.01 2.02
C THR A 152 -0.48 14.31 1.39
N ILE A 153 -0.20 15.58 1.08
CA ILE A 153 1.10 16.03 0.56
C ILE A 153 2.21 15.61 1.54
N HIS A 154 3.24 14.94 1.03
CA HIS A 154 4.31 14.32 1.81
C HIS A 154 3.81 13.31 2.87
N GLY A 155 2.76 12.54 2.53
CA GLY A 155 2.14 11.58 3.43
C GLY A 155 1.95 10.19 2.82
N ASP A 156 0.89 9.99 2.08
CA ASP A 156 0.47 8.68 1.62
C ASP A 156 0.87 8.34 0.17
N VAL A 157 1.60 9.21 -0.52
CA VAL A 157 2.14 8.98 -1.87
C VAL A 157 3.48 8.24 -1.78
N GLY A 158 3.67 7.20 -2.61
CA GLY A 158 4.93 6.45 -2.71
C GLY A 158 5.81 6.86 -3.90
N ASP A 159 6.89 6.10 -4.11
CA ASP A 159 7.86 6.36 -5.19
C ASP A 159 7.40 5.79 -6.55
N PHE A 160 6.65 4.71 -6.54
CA PHE A 160 6.16 4.02 -7.73
C PHE A 160 4.73 3.53 -7.51
N ASP A 161 3.85 3.85 -8.43
CA ASP A 161 2.44 3.59 -8.32
C ASP A 161 1.94 2.66 -9.44
N PRO A 162 1.77 1.37 -9.17
CA PRO A 162 1.35 0.40 -10.18
C PRO A 162 -0.06 0.64 -10.70
N ILE A 163 -0.95 1.23 -9.89
CA ILE A 163 -2.38 1.36 -10.21
C ILE A 163 -2.82 2.80 -10.54
N GLN A 164 -1.89 3.75 -10.66
CA GLN A 164 -2.19 5.16 -10.92
C GLN A 164 -3.01 5.38 -12.20
N GLY A 165 -2.85 4.51 -13.20
CA GLY A 165 -3.61 4.57 -14.45
C GLY A 165 -5.00 3.92 -14.39
N LEU A 166 -5.41 3.32 -13.28
CA LEU A 166 -6.69 2.66 -13.11
C LEU A 166 -7.69 3.56 -12.36
N TRP A 167 -8.90 3.72 -12.91
CA TRP A 167 -10.00 4.32 -12.16
C TRP A 167 -10.39 3.45 -10.97
N LYS A 168 -10.93 4.04 -9.91
CA LYS A 168 -11.37 3.28 -8.71
C LYS A 168 -12.31 2.11 -9.06
N THR A 169 -13.21 2.31 -10.01
CA THR A 169 -14.09 1.26 -10.52
C THR A 169 -13.33 0.12 -11.20
N GLU A 170 -12.24 0.43 -11.90
CA GLU A 170 -11.39 -0.57 -12.55
C GLU A 170 -10.55 -1.34 -11.52
N VAL A 171 -10.11 -0.68 -10.44
CA VAL A 171 -9.46 -1.36 -9.30
C VAL A 171 -10.41 -2.39 -8.68
N TYR A 172 -11.70 -2.04 -8.49
CA TYR A 172 -12.70 -3.00 -8.00
C TYR A 172 -12.91 -4.19 -8.95
N GLU A 173 -12.97 -3.93 -10.25
CA GLU A 173 -13.14 -5.03 -11.22
C GLU A 173 -11.89 -5.90 -11.35
N LEU A 174 -10.70 -5.31 -11.27
CA LEU A 174 -9.44 -6.04 -11.20
C LEU A 174 -9.38 -6.92 -9.93
N ALA A 175 -9.79 -6.38 -8.77
CA ALA A 175 -9.85 -7.16 -7.54
C ALA A 175 -10.80 -8.36 -7.64
N LYS A 176 -11.97 -8.19 -8.25
CA LYS A 176 -12.91 -9.30 -8.52
C LYS A 176 -12.29 -10.37 -9.42
N TRP A 177 -11.56 -9.95 -10.45
CA TRP A 177 -10.85 -10.88 -11.33
C TRP A 177 -9.74 -11.63 -10.56
N LEU A 178 -8.97 -10.93 -9.71
CA LEU A 178 -7.93 -11.52 -8.87
C LEU A 178 -8.45 -12.59 -7.92
N ILE A 179 -9.64 -12.40 -7.34
CA ILE A 179 -10.30 -13.42 -6.53
C ILE A 179 -10.43 -14.72 -7.33
N GLY A 180 -10.94 -14.64 -8.55
CA GLY A 180 -11.06 -15.82 -9.44
C GLY A 180 -9.70 -16.42 -9.83
N TYR A 181 -8.71 -15.59 -10.09
CA TYR A 181 -7.34 -15.98 -10.43
C TYR A 181 -6.69 -16.77 -9.29
N TYR A 182 -6.69 -16.22 -8.07
CA TYR A 182 -6.07 -16.88 -6.92
C TYR A 182 -6.85 -18.12 -6.44
N TYR A 183 -8.17 -18.15 -6.57
CA TYR A 183 -8.94 -19.38 -6.33
C TYR A 183 -8.56 -20.48 -7.33
N GLY A 184 -8.36 -20.15 -8.59
CA GLY A 184 -7.88 -21.08 -9.61
C GLY A 184 -6.49 -21.64 -9.32
N CYS A 185 -5.63 -20.86 -8.64
CA CYS A 185 -4.28 -21.25 -8.21
C CYS A 185 -4.24 -21.98 -6.86
N GLY A 186 -5.38 -22.26 -6.21
CA GLY A 186 -5.46 -23.05 -4.97
C GLY A 186 -5.21 -22.25 -3.68
N ILE A 187 -5.14 -20.94 -3.74
CA ILE A 187 -5.13 -20.07 -2.56
C ILE A 187 -6.55 -20.06 -1.95
N LYS A 188 -6.66 -20.51 -0.71
CA LYS A 188 -7.95 -20.74 -0.03
C LYS A 188 -8.74 -19.45 0.20
N LYS A 189 -10.07 -19.63 0.39
CA LYS A 189 -11.16 -18.64 0.58
C LYS A 189 -11.02 -17.60 1.72
N GLU A 190 -9.86 -17.38 2.30
CA GLU A 190 -9.71 -16.63 3.55
C GLU A 190 -9.15 -15.21 3.36
N VAL A 191 -9.14 -14.70 2.10
CA VAL A 191 -8.72 -13.33 1.79
C VAL A 191 -9.90 -12.48 1.29
#